data_c3fd20b012410243472c067a22d1947d
#
_entry.id   c3fd20b012410243472c067a22d1947d
#
_cell.length_a   1.000
_cell.length_b   1.000
_cell.length_c   1.000
_cell.angle_alpha   90.00
_cell.angle_beta   90.00
_cell.angle_gamma   90.00
#
_symmetry.space_group_name_H-M   'P 1'
#
loop_
_entity.id
_entity.type
_entity.pdbx_description
1 polymer ?
#
loop_
_entity_poly.entity_id
_entity_poly.type
_entity_poly.pdbx_seq_one_letter_code
_entity_poly.pdbx_strand_id
1 'polypeptide(L)'
;LKSWRVQLNATDISTVALDKTESGVYTQLEVQRGLPIKKLMQYFTQIEDGSYQVKDFIKKNLTVKPFNLFTDTNGISQFDIVFCRNVLIYQNVENKKKIIQNLTNSLKPGGCLFLGNGESLIGIDSELENERHEKVTVFRKPVIGMSKAA
;
A
#
# COMPACT_ATOMS: atom_id res chain seq x y z
N LEU A 1 16.87 3.30 -10.07
CA LEU A 1 15.46 3.68 -10.39
C LEU A 1 15.35 4.95 -11.25
N LYS A 2 16.45 5.61 -11.64
CA LYS A 2 16.42 6.88 -12.42
C LYS A 2 15.68 6.77 -13.77
N SER A 3 15.55 5.56 -14.33
CA SER A 3 14.87 5.29 -15.62
C SER A 3 13.44 4.73 -15.46
N TRP A 4 12.97 4.50 -14.25
CA TRP A 4 11.65 3.91 -14.01
C TRP A 4 10.56 4.98 -13.95
N ARG A 5 9.48 4.74 -14.66
CA ARG A 5 8.24 5.51 -14.51
C ARG A 5 7.42 4.88 -13.39
N VAL A 6 7.36 5.54 -12.24
CA VAL A 6 6.58 5.09 -11.09
C VAL A 6 5.25 5.84 -11.09
N GLN A 7 4.14 5.10 -10.98
CA GLN A 7 2.80 5.65 -10.73
C GLN A 7 2.36 5.23 -9.35
N LEU A 8 1.90 6.18 -8.54
CA LEU A 8 1.39 5.96 -7.20
C LEU A 8 -0.12 6.12 -7.21
N ASN A 9 -0.82 5.15 -6.63
CA ASN A 9 -2.26 5.24 -6.40
C ASN A 9 -2.50 5.12 -4.89
N ALA A 10 -3.07 6.16 -4.30
CA ALA A 10 -3.50 6.16 -2.91
C ALA A 10 -5.03 6.10 -2.87
N THR A 11 -5.54 5.20 -2.06
CA THR A 11 -6.99 5.00 -1.95
C THR A 11 -7.41 4.88 -0.49
N ASP A 12 -8.57 5.43 -0.18
CA ASP A 12 -9.20 5.28 1.13
C ASP A 12 -10.73 5.36 0.96
N ILE A 13 -11.47 4.92 1.95
CA ILE A 13 -12.92 5.14 2.04
C ILE A 13 -13.26 6.50 2.66
N SER A 14 -12.35 7.05 3.46
CA SER A 14 -12.50 8.33 4.15
C SER A 14 -12.12 9.49 3.24
N THR A 15 -13.06 10.37 2.96
CA THR A 15 -12.79 11.62 2.21
C THR A 15 -11.77 12.50 2.92
N VAL A 16 -11.80 12.57 4.24
CA VAL A 16 -10.82 13.32 5.05
C VAL A 16 -9.40 12.79 4.85
N ALA A 17 -9.22 11.46 4.78
CA ALA A 17 -7.93 10.85 4.52
C ALA A 17 -7.45 11.11 3.07
N LEU A 18 -8.37 11.10 2.12
CA LEU A 18 -8.09 11.41 0.71
C LEU A 18 -7.67 12.87 0.54
N ASP A 19 -8.43 13.82 1.10
CA ASP A 19 -8.12 15.25 1.04
C ASP A 19 -6.75 15.55 1.67
N LYS A 20 -6.46 14.90 2.79
CA LYS A 20 -5.15 15.01 3.45
C LYS A 20 -4.01 14.46 2.58
N THR A 21 -4.22 13.33 1.96
CA THR A 21 -3.25 12.70 1.05
C THR A 21 -3.01 13.58 -0.17
N GLU A 22 -4.06 14.17 -0.73
CA GLU A 22 -3.97 15.06 -1.89
C GLU A 22 -3.27 16.37 -1.56
N SER A 23 -3.61 16.99 -0.43
CA SER A 23 -2.92 18.19 0.07
C SER A 23 -1.43 17.89 0.33
N GLY A 24 -1.13 16.71 0.89
CA GLY A 24 0.21 16.31 1.28
C GLY A 24 0.77 17.09 2.46
N VAL A 25 -0.09 17.72 3.28
CA VAL A 25 0.30 18.49 4.46
C VAL A 25 0.09 17.67 5.73
N TYR A 26 1.12 17.58 6.53
CA TYR A 26 1.15 16.77 7.76
C TYR A 26 1.70 17.57 8.93
N THR A 27 1.12 17.39 10.11
CA THR A 27 1.62 17.97 11.34
C THR A 27 2.97 17.38 11.73
N GLN A 28 3.72 18.10 12.57
CA GLN A 28 4.99 17.61 13.12
C GLN A 28 4.82 16.25 13.82
N LEU A 29 3.73 16.06 14.58
CA LEU A 29 3.46 14.80 15.28
C LEU A 29 3.27 13.62 14.32
N GLU A 30 2.61 13.86 13.19
CA GLU A 30 2.37 12.81 12.20
C GLU A 30 3.64 12.37 11.49
N VAL A 31 4.49 13.30 11.09
CA VAL A 31 5.76 12.96 10.42
C VAL A 31 6.78 12.34 11.37
N GLN A 32 6.69 12.61 12.67
CA GLN A 32 7.59 12.01 13.67
C GLN A 32 7.24 10.56 13.99
N ARG A 33 6.04 10.09 13.69
CA ARG A 33 5.60 8.71 13.93
C ARG A 33 6.20 7.73 12.91
N GLY A 34 7.49 7.41 13.08
CA GLY A 34 8.16 6.36 12.31
C GLY A 34 8.85 6.80 11.01
N LEU A 35 8.83 8.10 10.68
CA LEU A 35 9.60 8.62 9.54
C LEU A 35 10.98 9.08 10.03
N PRO A 36 12.09 8.45 9.57
CA PRO A 36 13.43 8.89 9.93
C PRO A 36 13.69 10.33 9.48
N ILE A 37 14.37 11.12 10.31
CA ILE A 37 14.66 12.54 10.03
C ILE A 37 15.31 12.76 8.65
N LYS A 38 16.20 11.87 8.23
CA LYS A 38 16.83 11.93 6.92
C LYS A 38 15.80 11.84 5.78
N LYS A 39 14.76 11.01 5.93
CA LYS A 39 13.67 10.88 4.96
C LYS A 39 12.75 12.09 5.00
N LEU A 40 12.46 12.61 6.19
CA LEU A 40 11.69 13.84 6.35
C LEU A 40 12.34 14.99 5.56
N MET A 41 13.61 15.26 5.79
CA MET A 41 14.35 16.33 5.09
C MET A 41 14.44 16.11 3.57
N GLN A 42 14.51 14.85 3.15
CA GLN A 42 14.60 14.50 1.74
C GLN A 42 13.30 14.72 0.98
N TYR A 43 12.15 14.40 1.58
CA TYR A 43 10.86 14.29 0.89
C TYR A 43 9.83 15.33 1.31
N PHE A 44 10.09 16.09 2.37
CA PHE A 44 9.19 17.13 2.87
C PHE A 44 9.88 18.48 2.95
N THR A 45 9.07 19.53 2.98
CA THR A 45 9.47 20.90 3.27
C THR A 45 8.65 21.38 4.45
N GLN A 46 9.28 21.96 5.47
CA GLN A 46 8.56 22.61 6.54
C GLN A 46 7.95 23.92 6.03
N ILE A 47 6.69 24.16 6.37
CA ILE A 47 5.94 25.38 6.01
C ILE A 47 5.75 26.29 7.23
N GLU A 48 5.24 27.51 7.01
CA GLU A 48 5.25 28.61 8.01
C GLU A 48 4.54 28.28 9.33
N ASP A 49 3.49 27.45 9.30
CA ASP A 49 2.75 27.02 10.50
C ASP A 49 3.45 25.88 11.28
N GLY A 50 4.66 25.48 10.86
CA GLY A 50 5.40 24.37 11.45
C GLY A 50 4.99 22.99 10.95
N SER A 51 4.00 22.89 10.06
CA SER A 51 3.63 21.66 9.37
C SER A 51 4.65 21.30 8.29
N TYR A 52 4.50 20.11 7.71
CA TYR A 52 5.38 19.56 6.69
C TYR A 52 4.60 19.21 5.44
N GLN A 53 5.03 19.73 4.29
CA GLN A 53 4.43 19.42 3.00
C GLN A 53 5.30 18.47 2.19
N VAL A 54 4.67 17.45 1.61
CA VAL A 54 5.32 16.53 0.66
C VAL A 54 5.76 17.30 -0.58
N LYS A 55 7.00 17.11 -1.00
CA LYS A 55 7.57 17.80 -2.17
C LYS A 55 6.87 17.40 -3.48
N ASP A 56 6.72 18.34 -4.38
CA ASP A 56 5.95 18.21 -5.63
C ASP A 56 6.41 17.07 -6.54
N PHE A 57 7.69 16.73 -6.55
CA PHE A 57 8.20 15.64 -7.39
C PHE A 57 7.64 14.26 -6.98
N ILE A 58 7.14 14.11 -5.75
CA ILE A 58 6.41 12.91 -5.30
C ILE A 58 4.95 13.04 -5.72
N LYS A 59 4.32 14.18 -5.46
CA LYS A 59 2.89 14.41 -5.70
C LYS A 59 2.50 14.29 -7.18
N LYS A 60 3.34 14.72 -8.10
CA LYS A 60 3.04 14.72 -9.54
C LYS A 60 2.73 13.35 -10.14
N ASN A 61 3.16 12.28 -9.49
CA ASN A 61 2.93 10.91 -9.94
C ASN A 61 1.88 10.19 -9.08
N LEU A 62 1.22 10.91 -8.18
CA LEU A 62 0.22 10.40 -7.26
C LEU A 62 -1.18 10.62 -7.84
N THR A 63 -1.99 9.59 -7.83
CA THR A 63 -3.43 9.66 -8.05
C THR A 63 -4.14 9.26 -6.75
N VAL A 64 -5.05 10.10 -6.29
CA VAL A 64 -5.85 9.86 -5.09
C VAL A 64 -7.29 9.57 -5.50
N LYS A 65 -7.89 8.47 -5.00
CA LYS A 65 -9.25 8.07 -5.36
C LYS A 65 -9.98 7.41 -4.18
N PRO A 66 -11.28 7.64 -4.04
CA PRO A 66 -12.08 6.85 -3.11
C PRO A 66 -12.14 5.39 -3.58
N PHE A 67 -11.96 4.48 -2.64
CA PHE A 67 -12.06 3.05 -2.92
C PHE A 67 -12.43 2.28 -1.66
N ASN A 68 -13.37 1.35 -1.81
CA ASN A 68 -13.77 0.42 -0.76
C ASN A 68 -13.17 -0.96 -1.08
N LEU A 69 -12.40 -1.53 -0.16
CA LEU A 69 -11.75 -2.84 -0.31
C LEU A 69 -12.74 -4.01 -0.50
N PHE A 70 -14.01 -3.80 -0.22
CA PHE A 70 -15.08 -4.78 -0.51
C PHE A 70 -15.60 -4.71 -1.95
N THR A 71 -15.24 -3.68 -2.71
CA THR A 71 -15.62 -3.56 -4.12
C THR A 71 -14.83 -4.56 -4.95
N ASP A 72 -15.51 -5.19 -5.91
CA ASP A 72 -14.87 -6.07 -6.86
C ASP A 72 -13.81 -5.30 -7.67
N THR A 73 -12.62 -5.89 -7.76
CA THR A 73 -11.49 -5.32 -8.48
C THR A 73 -11.35 -5.82 -9.92
N ASN A 74 -12.30 -6.62 -10.40
CA ASN A 74 -12.31 -7.06 -11.79
C ASN A 74 -12.39 -5.85 -12.73
N GLY A 75 -11.41 -5.74 -13.63
CA GLY A 75 -11.30 -4.60 -14.56
C GLY A 75 -10.57 -3.37 -14.00
N ILE A 76 -10.11 -3.39 -12.76
CA ILE A 76 -9.21 -2.37 -12.22
C ILE A 76 -7.78 -2.62 -12.71
N SER A 77 -7.01 -1.54 -12.88
CA SER A 77 -5.59 -1.62 -13.24
C SER A 77 -4.84 -2.52 -12.26
N GLN A 78 -4.05 -3.44 -12.80
CA GLN A 78 -3.22 -4.31 -11.99
C GLN A 78 -1.94 -3.60 -11.56
N PHE A 79 -1.52 -3.87 -10.32
CA PHE A 79 -0.39 -3.23 -9.67
C PHE A 79 0.80 -4.20 -9.52
N ASP A 80 2.00 -3.65 -9.60
CA ASP A 80 3.23 -4.39 -9.29
C ASP A 80 3.41 -4.55 -7.78
N ILE A 81 2.99 -3.54 -7.00
CA ILE A 81 3.10 -3.53 -5.53
C ILE A 81 1.82 -2.93 -4.94
N VAL A 82 1.28 -3.60 -3.94
CA VAL A 82 0.16 -3.12 -3.13
C VAL A 82 0.57 -3.08 -1.65
N PHE A 83 0.29 -1.97 -0.99
CA PHE A 83 0.40 -1.82 0.47
C PHE A 83 -1.00 -1.75 1.07
N CYS A 84 -1.38 -2.75 1.87
CA CYS A 84 -2.61 -2.74 2.66
C CYS A 84 -2.23 -2.97 4.12
N ARG A 85 -2.02 -1.89 4.87
CA ARG A 85 -1.46 -1.96 6.21
C ARG A 85 -2.44 -1.43 7.25
N ASN A 86 -2.56 -2.17 8.36
CA ASN A 86 -3.37 -1.79 9.51
C ASN A 86 -4.88 -1.66 9.18
N VAL A 87 -5.38 -2.50 8.29
CA VAL A 87 -6.79 -2.57 7.87
C VAL A 87 -7.42 -3.89 8.30
N LEU A 88 -6.72 -5.00 8.04
CA LEU A 88 -7.24 -6.35 8.29
C LEU A 88 -7.44 -6.63 9.78
N ILE A 89 -6.66 -6.00 10.66
CA ILE A 89 -6.78 -6.18 12.11
C ILE A 89 -8.18 -5.83 12.66
N TYR A 90 -8.92 -5.00 11.95
CA TYR A 90 -10.28 -4.57 12.32
C TYR A 90 -11.37 -5.43 11.68
N GLN A 91 -11.02 -6.44 10.88
CA GLN A 91 -11.96 -7.23 10.10
C GLN A 91 -12.14 -8.64 10.68
N ASN A 92 -13.36 -9.16 10.60
CA ASN A 92 -13.61 -10.58 10.86
C ASN A 92 -13.03 -11.47 9.74
N VAL A 93 -13.03 -12.78 9.93
CA VAL A 93 -12.39 -13.74 9.01
C VAL A 93 -12.99 -13.68 7.60
N GLU A 94 -14.33 -13.61 7.48
CA GLU A 94 -15.00 -13.57 6.18
C GLU A 94 -14.66 -12.29 5.41
N ASN A 95 -14.65 -11.15 6.09
CA ASN A 95 -14.25 -9.87 5.52
C ASN A 95 -12.78 -9.89 5.07
N LYS A 96 -11.89 -10.48 5.89
CA LYS A 96 -10.47 -10.65 5.51
C LYS A 96 -10.32 -11.44 4.24
N LYS A 97 -11.01 -12.57 4.10
CA LYS A 97 -10.98 -13.40 2.88
C LYS A 97 -11.37 -12.59 1.65
N LYS A 98 -12.49 -11.87 1.73
CA LYS A 98 -12.98 -11.03 0.62
C LYS A 98 -11.99 -9.93 0.24
N ILE A 99 -11.46 -9.22 1.24
CA ILE A 99 -10.45 -8.16 1.01
C ILE A 99 -9.19 -8.74 0.36
N ILE A 100 -8.66 -9.85 0.89
CA ILE A 100 -7.46 -10.50 0.33
C ILE A 100 -7.71 -10.97 -1.10
N GLN A 101 -8.86 -11.56 -1.40
CA GLN A 101 -9.21 -11.94 -2.77
C GLN A 101 -9.21 -10.73 -3.71
N ASN A 102 -9.82 -9.61 -3.31
CA ASN A 102 -9.85 -8.38 -4.10
C ASN A 102 -8.44 -7.80 -4.31
N LEU A 103 -7.63 -7.75 -3.26
CA LEU A 103 -6.23 -7.29 -3.36
C LEU A 103 -5.40 -8.19 -4.26
N THR A 104 -5.58 -9.52 -4.16
CA THR A 104 -4.90 -10.49 -5.02
C THR A 104 -5.28 -10.30 -6.49
N ASN A 105 -6.56 -10.07 -6.79
CA ASN A 105 -7.03 -9.80 -8.15
C ASN A 105 -6.44 -8.50 -8.71
N SER A 106 -6.19 -7.50 -7.87
CA SER A 106 -5.57 -6.23 -8.28
C SER A 106 -4.06 -6.33 -8.51
N LEU A 107 -3.42 -7.44 -8.15
CA LEU A 107 -2.00 -7.66 -8.42
C LEU A 107 -1.76 -8.26 -9.81
N LYS A 108 -0.71 -7.80 -10.47
CA LYS A 108 -0.14 -8.50 -11.62
C LYS A 108 0.43 -9.85 -11.20
N PRO A 109 0.54 -10.83 -12.12
CA PRO A 109 1.38 -12.01 -11.86
C PRO A 109 2.80 -11.57 -11.46
N GLY A 110 3.34 -12.14 -10.38
CA GLY A 110 4.61 -11.73 -9.79
C GLY A 110 4.55 -10.48 -8.90
N GLY A 111 3.43 -9.81 -8.83
CA GLY A 111 3.22 -8.63 -7.97
C GLY A 111 3.20 -8.98 -6.48
N CYS A 112 3.45 -7.98 -5.65
CA CYS A 112 3.67 -8.14 -4.21
C CYS A 112 2.62 -7.38 -3.38
N LEU A 113 2.09 -8.04 -2.34
CA LEU A 113 1.28 -7.44 -1.29
C LEU A 113 2.09 -7.31 0.00
N PHE A 114 2.07 -6.12 0.59
CA PHE A 114 2.64 -5.84 1.91
C PHE A 114 1.52 -5.53 2.90
N LEU A 115 1.50 -6.25 4.01
CA LEU A 115 0.57 -6.04 5.12
C LEU A 115 1.23 -5.28 6.27
N GLY A 116 0.44 -4.86 7.25
CA GLY A 116 0.93 -4.24 8.48
C GLY A 116 1.60 -5.24 9.43
N ASN A 117 2.39 -4.71 10.36
CA ASN A 117 2.98 -5.53 11.43
C ASN A 117 1.86 -6.15 12.28
N GLY A 118 1.91 -7.48 12.46
CA GLY A 118 0.85 -8.22 13.17
C GLY A 118 -0.33 -8.65 12.30
N GLU A 119 -0.36 -8.27 11.02
CA GLU A 119 -1.30 -8.81 10.04
C GLU A 119 -0.69 -10.01 9.32
N SER A 120 -1.48 -11.06 9.11
CA SER A 120 -1.05 -12.29 8.44
C SER A 120 -2.20 -12.90 7.64
N LEU A 121 -1.85 -13.83 6.75
CA LEU A 121 -2.82 -14.64 6.01
C LEU A 121 -3.03 -16.03 6.64
N ILE A 122 -2.60 -16.24 7.87
CA ILE A 122 -2.82 -17.51 8.58
C ILE A 122 -4.32 -17.78 8.70
N GLY A 123 -4.76 -18.95 8.24
CA GLY A 123 -6.18 -19.34 8.23
C GLY A 123 -7.02 -18.70 7.11
N ILE A 124 -6.38 -17.97 6.19
CA ILE A 124 -7.02 -17.43 5.00
C ILE A 124 -6.51 -18.20 3.79
N ASP A 125 -7.43 -18.83 3.07
CA ASP A 125 -7.12 -19.47 1.80
C ASP A 125 -6.82 -18.37 0.75
N SER A 126 -5.62 -18.40 0.19
CA SER A 126 -5.13 -17.41 -0.76
C SER A 126 -4.09 -18.03 -1.69
N GLU A 127 -4.12 -17.67 -2.96
CA GLU A 127 -3.10 -18.08 -3.93
C GLU A 127 -1.73 -17.39 -3.72
N LEU A 128 -1.66 -16.40 -2.80
CA LEU A 128 -0.43 -15.65 -2.55
C LEU A 128 0.61 -16.52 -1.85
N GLU A 129 1.81 -16.57 -2.39
CA GLU A 129 2.96 -17.22 -1.77
C GLU A 129 3.61 -16.30 -0.73
N ASN A 130 3.95 -16.88 0.43
CA ASN A 130 4.62 -16.16 1.52
C ASN A 130 6.14 -16.23 1.31
N GLU A 131 6.78 -15.09 1.14
CA GLU A 131 8.23 -14.93 1.05
C GLU A 131 8.71 -14.12 2.25
N ARG A 132 9.69 -14.66 2.98
CA ARG A 132 10.30 -13.95 4.11
C ARG A 132 11.65 -13.37 3.71
N HIS A 133 11.77 -12.06 3.79
CA HIS A 133 13.01 -11.33 3.56
C HIS A 133 13.43 -10.64 4.86
N GLU A 134 14.44 -11.20 5.55
CA GLU A 134 14.91 -10.71 6.85
C GLU A 134 13.75 -10.57 7.87
N LYS A 135 13.31 -9.33 8.13
CA LYS A 135 12.23 -9.00 9.09
C LYS A 135 10.89 -8.68 8.42
N VAL A 136 10.81 -8.78 7.09
CA VAL A 136 9.61 -8.42 6.32
C VAL A 136 9.04 -9.66 5.67
N THR A 137 7.73 -9.84 5.81
CA THR A 137 6.98 -10.83 5.04
C THR A 137 6.37 -10.15 3.83
N VAL A 138 6.57 -10.73 2.66
CA VAL A 138 6.01 -10.31 1.38
C VAL A 138 5.09 -11.40 0.88
N PHE A 139 3.90 -11.05 0.43
CA PHE A 139 2.96 -11.99 -0.17
C PHE A 139 2.98 -11.77 -1.69
N ARG A 140 3.45 -12.78 -2.43
CA ARG A 140 3.63 -12.70 -3.88
C ARG A 140 2.54 -13.44 -4.63
N LYS A 141 1.99 -12.83 -5.67
CA LYS A 141 1.10 -13.50 -6.61
C LYS A 141 1.92 -14.40 -7.54
N PRO A 142 1.61 -15.69 -7.65
CA PRO A 142 2.33 -16.60 -8.54
C PRO A 142 2.33 -16.13 -9.99
N VAL A 143 3.39 -16.43 -10.73
CA VAL A 143 3.44 -16.28 -12.19
C VAL A 143 2.90 -17.58 -12.78
N ILE A 144 1.80 -17.51 -13.52
CA ILE A 144 1.21 -18.69 -14.18
C ILE A 144 2.26 -19.28 -15.12
N GLY A 145 2.66 -20.53 -14.88
CA GLY A 145 3.65 -21.25 -15.68
C GLY A 145 5.02 -21.47 -15.03
N MET A 146 5.28 -20.88 -13.86
CA MET A 146 6.44 -21.23 -13.02
C MET A 146 5.99 -22.04 -11.80
N SER A 147 5.62 -23.31 -12.02
CA SER A 147 5.52 -24.27 -10.91
C SER A 147 6.91 -24.38 -10.30
N LYS A 148 7.05 -24.17 -8.98
CA LYS A 148 8.25 -24.54 -8.24
C LYS A 148 8.57 -26.00 -8.59
N ALA A 149 9.70 -26.23 -9.27
CA ALA A 149 10.31 -27.54 -9.25
C ALA A 149 10.56 -27.90 -7.77
N ALA A 150 10.01 -29.03 -7.36
CA ALA A 150 10.11 -29.58 -6.01
C ALA A 150 11.57 -29.78 -5.59
#